data_9712ea961f650a5d10306e579688618d
#
_entry.id   9712ea961f650a5d10306e579688618d
#
_cell.length_a   1.000
_cell.length_b   1.000
_cell.length_c   1.000
_cell.angle_alpha   90.00
_cell.angle_beta   90.00
_cell.angle_gamma   90.00
#
_symmetry.space_group_name_H-M   'P 1'
#
loop_
_entity.id
_entity.type
_entity.pdbx_description
1 polymer ?
#
loop_
_entity_poly.entity_id
_entity_poly.type
_entity_poly.pdbx_seq_one_letter_code
_entity_poly.pdbx_strand_id
1 'polypeptide(L)'
;MLKTLQDNIDEFADLNKLCLLDSETSIDVSRNFVARLCDQKGKMKSAHDNLNRLRVKIAKQKDVSLAKLPPCEASFVQHVLRASLQTYIWMKSDTAQPPEQSALAFGWEDQNGLSPVYFVGQTSSDFLKDLLCTCKGKSSCSQGCVCAEQNLTCTEVCQCQCHVATR
;
A
#
# COMPACT_ATOMS: atom_id res chain seq x y z
N MET A 1 14.64 8.86 7.78
CA MET A 1 13.55 9.80 7.49
C MET A 1 14.02 11.25 7.45
N LEU A 2 14.52 11.84 8.54
CA LEU A 2 15.00 13.23 8.56
C LEU A 2 16.04 13.52 7.46
N LYS A 3 17.04 12.65 7.30
CA LYS A 3 18.05 12.80 6.25
C LYS A 3 17.45 12.84 4.84
N THR A 4 16.47 11.99 4.54
CA THR A 4 15.79 11.98 3.23
C THR A 4 15.05 13.29 2.98
N LEU A 5 14.43 13.88 4.00
CA LEU A 5 13.80 15.20 3.89
C LEU A 5 14.84 16.29 3.70
N GLN A 6 15.94 16.28 4.45
CA GLN A 6 17.01 17.29 4.33
C GLN A 6 17.68 17.27 2.96
N ASP A 7 17.96 16.07 2.43
CA ASP A 7 18.64 15.90 1.13
C ASP A 7 17.72 16.23 -0.07
N ASN A 8 16.40 16.35 0.14
CA ASN A 8 15.40 16.57 -0.93
C ASN A 8 14.33 17.58 -0.49
N ILE A 9 14.71 18.60 0.25
CA ILE A 9 13.79 19.55 0.88
C ILE A 9 12.86 20.25 -0.14
N ASP A 10 13.39 20.60 -1.30
CA ASP A 10 12.62 21.28 -2.35
C ASP A 10 11.60 20.32 -3.00
N GLU A 11 11.98 19.05 -3.22
CA GLU A 11 11.11 18.03 -3.81
C GLU A 11 9.91 17.70 -2.89
N PHE A 12 10.09 17.82 -1.57
CA PHE A 12 9.07 17.49 -0.59
C PHE A 12 8.51 18.68 0.18
N ALA A 13 8.70 19.90 -0.36
CA ALA A 13 8.20 21.13 0.27
C ALA A 13 6.67 21.10 0.47
N ASP A 14 5.92 20.41 -0.39
CA ASP A 14 4.46 20.34 -0.31
C ASP A 14 3.94 19.40 0.78
N LEU A 15 4.79 18.56 1.40
CA LEU A 15 4.38 17.70 2.51
C LEU A 15 3.88 18.50 3.73
N ASN A 16 4.33 19.73 3.90
CA ASN A 16 3.85 20.61 4.99
C ASN A 16 2.53 21.29 4.67
N LYS A 17 2.01 21.14 3.46
CA LYS A 17 0.79 21.79 2.96
C LYS A 17 -0.26 20.78 2.50
N LEU A 18 -0.16 19.51 2.91
CA LEU A 18 -1.08 18.45 2.47
C LEU A 18 -2.55 18.84 2.60
N CYS A 19 -2.92 19.55 3.65
CA CYS A 19 -4.30 19.99 3.87
C CYS A 19 -4.77 21.10 2.90
N LEU A 20 -3.88 21.72 2.15
CA LEU A 20 -4.17 22.76 1.15
C LEU A 20 -4.19 22.19 -0.28
N LEU A 21 -3.74 20.95 -0.46
CA LEU A 21 -3.73 20.26 -1.73
C LEU A 21 -5.03 19.47 -1.91
N ASP A 22 -5.41 19.21 -3.15
CA ASP A 22 -6.43 18.20 -3.42
C ASP A 22 -5.93 16.80 -3.02
N SER A 23 -6.87 15.87 -2.86
CA SER A 23 -6.55 14.53 -2.35
C SER A 23 -5.58 13.75 -3.27
N GLU A 24 -5.70 13.91 -4.59
CA GLU A 24 -4.86 13.21 -5.56
C GLU A 24 -3.41 13.70 -5.47
N THR A 25 -3.22 15.01 -5.50
CA THR A 25 -1.90 15.64 -5.33
C THR A 25 -1.27 15.27 -3.99
N SER A 26 -2.06 15.29 -2.90
CA SER A 26 -1.58 14.90 -1.56
C SER A 26 -1.09 13.45 -1.52
N ILE A 27 -1.82 12.54 -2.18
CA ILE A 27 -1.44 11.13 -2.29
C ILE A 27 -0.15 10.98 -3.10
N ASP A 28 -0.02 11.69 -4.22
CA ASP A 28 1.15 11.59 -5.10
C ASP A 28 2.43 12.11 -4.45
N VAL A 29 2.39 13.28 -3.82
CA VAL A 29 3.52 13.84 -3.09
C VAL A 29 3.94 12.91 -1.96
N SER A 30 2.98 12.42 -1.18
CA SER A 30 3.25 11.49 -0.08
C SER A 30 3.78 10.14 -0.57
N ARG A 31 3.29 9.64 -1.71
CA ARG A 31 3.76 8.39 -2.33
C ARG A 31 5.21 8.51 -2.75
N ASN A 32 5.58 9.59 -3.42
CA ASN A 32 6.96 9.85 -3.82
C ASN A 32 7.89 9.87 -2.61
N PHE A 33 7.48 10.52 -1.52
CA PHE A 33 8.25 10.55 -0.30
C PHE A 33 8.46 9.16 0.31
N VAL A 34 7.39 8.37 0.46
CA VAL A 34 7.46 7.01 1.01
C VAL A 34 8.30 6.09 0.09
N ALA A 35 8.13 6.21 -1.21
CA ALA A 35 8.92 5.46 -2.18
C ALA A 35 10.43 5.77 -2.04
N ARG A 36 10.81 7.03 -1.87
CA ARG A 36 12.20 7.45 -1.62
C ARG A 36 12.73 6.91 -0.29
N LEU A 37 11.91 6.88 0.75
CA LEU A 37 12.32 6.28 2.03
C LEU A 37 12.65 4.79 1.90
N CYS A 38 11.87 4.05 1.11
CA CYS A 38 12.04 2.62 0.92
C CYS A 38 13.12 2.27 -0.11
N ASP A 39 13.31 3.13 -1.13
CA ASP A 39 14.34 2.98 -2.18
C ASP A 39 15.34 4.16 -2.14
N GLN A 40 16.06 4.29 -1.03
CA GLN A 40 17.03 5.37 -0.81
C GLN A 40 18.10 5.50 -1.90
N LYS A 41 18.46 4.39 -2.54
CA LYS A 41 19.44 4.36 -3.64
C LYS A 41 18.83 4.69 -5.01
N GLY A 42 17.51 4.86 -5.10
CA GLY A 42 16.81 5.19 -6.33
C GLY A 42 16.91 4.14 -7.44
N LYS A 43 17.18 2.89 -7.09
CA LYS A 43 17.34 1.78 -8.06
C LYS A 43 16.03 1.34 -8.70
N MET A 44 14.90 1.70 -8.09
CA MET A 44 13.57 1.23 -8.47
C MET A 44 12.63 2.38 -8.82
N LYS A 45 13.16 3.52 -9.28
CA LYS A 45 12.37 4.73 -9.62
C LYS A 45 11.15 4.44 -10.51
N SER A 46 11.26 3.50 -11.44
CA SER A 46 10.15 3.07 -12.31
C SER A 46 8.98 2.38 -11.58
N ALA A 47 9.06 2.22 -10.27
CA ALA A 47 7.99 1.66 -9.43
C ALA A 47 7.54 2.62 -8.34
N HIS A 48 8.03 3.87 -8.34
CA HIS A 48 7.63 4.86 -7.35
C HIS A 48 6.21 5.40 -7.57
N ASP A 49 5.64 5.16 -8.74
CA ASP A 49 4.27 5.49 -9.11
C ASP A 49 3.21 4.65 -8.38
N ASN A 50 3.62 3.51 -7.79
CA ASN A 50 2.72 2.63 -7.09
C ASN A 50 3.47 1.80 -6.03
N LEU A 51 3.08 1.93 -4.77
CA LEU A 51 3.76 1.26 -3.65
C LEU A 51 3.64 -0.27 -3.70
N ASN A 52 2.57 -0.83 -4.28
CA ASN A 52 2.47 -2.28 -4.46
C ASN A 52 3.53 -2.80 -5.44
N ARG A 53 3.79 -2.07 -6.53
CA ARG A 53 4.89 -2.39 -7.49
C ARG A 53 6.24 -2.31 -6.80
N LEU A 54 6.48 -1.25 -6.04
CA LEU A 54 7.72 -1.07 -5.30
C LEU A 54 7.90 -2.18 -4.26
N ARG A 55 6.84 -2.52 -3.53
CA ARG A 55 6.79 -3.61 -2.56
C ARG A 55 7.22 -4.95 -3.17
N VAL A 56 6.68 -5.31 -4.33
CA VAL A 56 7.04 -6.53 -5.06
C VAL A 56 8.50 -6.51 -5.48
N LYS A 57 9.00 -5.39 -6.00
CA LYS A 57 10.41 -5.28 -6.42
C LYS A 57 11.37 -5.40 -5.24
N ILE A 58 11.04 -4.78 -4.10
CA ILE A 58 11.85 -4.89 -2.88
C ILE A 58 11.81 -6.32 -2.34
N ALA A 59 10.61 -6.93 -2.27
CA ALA A 59 10.45 -8.30 -1.75
C ALA A 59 11.21 -9.37 -2.53
N LYS A 60 11.47 -9.11 -3.83
CA LYS A 60 12.29 -10.00 -4.67
C LYS A 60 13.80 -9.93 -4.41
N GLN A 61 14.26 -8.96 -3.62
CA GLN A 61 15.68 -8.89 -3.25
C GLN A 61 16.02 -9.94 -2.17
N LYS A 62 17.23 -10.45 -2.21
CA LYS A 62 17.73 -11.38 -1.16
C LYS A 62 17.81 -10.65 0.20
N ASP A 63 17.47 -11.35 1.24
CA ASP A 63 17.66 -10.93 2.65
C ASP A 63 16.90 -9.64 3.04
N VAL A 64 15.75 -9.38 2.44
CA VAL A 64 14.93 -8.23 2.80
C VAL A 64 14.01 -8.57 3.97
N SER A 65 14.14 -7.83 5.06
CA SER A 65 13.18 -7.87 6.16
C SER A 65 11.82 -7.31 5.71
N LEU A 66 10.73 -7.98 6.11
CA LEU A 66 9.36 -7.50 5.87
C LEU A 66 9.11 -6.09 6.41
N ALA A 67 9.82 -5.71 7.48
CA ALA A 67 9.75 -4.36 8.06
C ALA A 67 10.27 -3.24 7.12
N LYS A 68 11.00 -3.59 6.07
CA LYS A 68 11.50 -2.63 5.07
C LYS A 68 10.57 -2.46 3.88
N LEU A 69 9.50 -3.24 3.80
CA LEU A 69 8.54 -3.12 2.71
C LEU A 69 7.68 -1.86 2.91
N PRO A 70 7.40 -1.10 1.85
CA PRO A 70 6.44 -0.02 1.92
C PRO A 70 5.05 -0.55 2.29
N PRO A 71 4.15 0.29 2.82
CA PRO A 71 2.75 -0.10 3.02
C PRO A 71 2.11 -0.52 1.69
N CYS A 72 1.01 -1.28 1.72
CA CYS A 72 0.23 -1.49 0.50
C CYS A 72 -0.47 -0.19 0.09
N GLU A 73 -0.68 -0.01 -1.21
CA GLU A 73 -1.23 1.23 -1.78
C GLU A 73 -2.57 1.61 -1.13
N ALA A 74 -3.49 0.64 -0.97
CA ALA A 74 -4.82 0.90 -0.43
C ALA A 74 -4.79 1.39 1.03
N SER A 75 -3.96 0.82 1.88
CA SER A 75 -3.78 1.31 3.26
C SER A 75 -3.06 2.64 3.30
N PHE A 76 -2.06 2.83 2.44
CA PHE A 76 -1.31 4.06 2.33
C PHE A 76 -2.21 5.26 2.01
N VAL A 77 -3.10 5.13 1.02
CA VAL A 77 -4.07 6.17 0.65
C VAL A 77 -4.90 6.60 1.86
N GLN A 78 -5.42 5.65 2.63
CA GLN A 78 -6.21 5.96 3.81
C GLN A 78 -5.40 6.70 4.89
N HIS A 79 -4.12 6.37 5.03
CA HIS A 79 -3.22 7.09 5.94
C HIS A 79 -2.96 8.53 5.49
N VAL A 80 -2.75 8.76 4.19
CA VAL A 80 -2.54 10.12 3.64
C VAL A 80 -3.77 10.98 3.87
N LEU A 81 -4.97 10.48 3.58
CA LEU A 81 -6.22 11.20 3.81
C LEU A 81 -6.36 11.63 5.28
N ARG A 82 -6.12 10.72 6.22
CA ARG A 82 -6.16 11.05 7.66
C ARG A 82 -5.08 12.05 8.06
N ALA A 83 -3.88 11.94 7.50
CA ALA A 83 -2.80 12.88 7.76
C ALA A 83 -3.14 14.29 7.24
N SER A 84 -3.80 14.40 6.09
CA SER A 84 -4.28 15.68 5.55
C SER A 84 -5.28 16.33 6.48
N LEU A 85 -6.27 15.59 6.98
CA LEU A 85 -7.24 16.11 7.96
C LEU A 85 -6.55 16.55 9.26
N GLN A 86 -5.63 15.74 9.77
CA GLN A 86 -4.89 16.06 10.99
C GLN A 86 -4.06 17.33 10.83
N THR A 87 -3.41 17.49 9.69
CA THR A 87 -2.64 18.70 9.37
C THR A 87 -3.56 19.91 9.29
N TYR A 88 -4.75 19.78 8.69
CA TYR A 88 -5.76 20.83 8.67
C TYR A 88 -6.17 21.25 10.08
N ILE A 89 -6.50 20.29 10.95
CA ILE A 89 -6.89 20.56 12.35
C ILE A 89 -5.77 21.33 13.07
N TRP A 90 -4.52 20.91 12.92
CA TRP A 90 -3.38 21.57 13.54
C TRP A 90 -3.16 23.00 13.04
N MET A 91 -3.28 23.20 11.71
CA MET A 91 -3.14 24.53 11.11
C MET A 91 -4.25 25.50 11.49
N LYS A 92 -5.40 24.98 11.93
CA LYS A 92 -6.55 25.77 12.35
C LYS A 92 -6.72 25.82 13.88
N SER A 93 -5.75 25.32 14.62
CA SER A 93 -5.80 25.25 16.10
C SER A 93 -5.89 26.62 16.79
N ASP A 94 -5.49 27.69 16.13
CA ASP A 94 -5.61 29.08 16.60
C ASP A 94 -6.96 29.73 16.26
N THR A 95 -7.82 29.05 15.49
CA THR A 95 -9.13 29.54 15.07
C THR A 95 -10.20 29.04 16.01
N ALA A 96 -10.96 29.95 16.65
CA ALA A 96 -11.97 29.58 17.64
C ALA A 96 -13.08 28.67 17.07
N GLN A 97 -13.42 28.84 15.80
CA GLN A 97 -14.40 28.01 15.08
C GLN A 97 -13.85 27.72 13.68
N PRO A 98 -12.97 26.68 13.54
CA PRO A 98 -12.48 26.29 12.23
C PRO A 98 -13.65 25.74 11.38
N PRO A 99 -13.62 25.93 10.05
CA PRO A 99 -14.59 25.31 9.17
C PRO A 99 -14.59 23.79 9.37
N GLU A 100 -15.79 23.22 9.55
CA GLU A 100 -15.93 21.79 9.73
C GLU A 100 -15.51 21.04 8.47
N GLN A 101 -14.70 20.01 8.65
CA GLN A 101 -14.36 19.03 7.62
C GLN A 101 -14.97 17.69 8.01
N SER A 102 -15.72 17.07 7.09
CA SER A 102 -16.27 15.75 7.35
C SER A 102 -15.15 14.71 7.39
N ALA A 103 -14.92 14.08 8.51
CA ALA A 103 -13.93 13.02 8.66
C ALA A 103 -14.17 11.87 7.68
N LEU A 104 -15.43 11.63 7.27
CA LEU A 104 -15.78 10.57 6.32
C LEU A 104 -15.14 10.75 4.94
N ALA A 105 -14.80 11.98 4.55
CA ALA A 105 -14.06 12.26 3.33
C ALA A 105 -12.54 11.98 3.46
N PHE A 106 -12.05 11.73 4.68
CA PHE A 106 -10.63 11.61 4.99
C PHE A 106 -10.25 10.25 5.59
N GLY A 107 -10.81 9.18 5.05
CA GLY A 107 -10.44 7.83 5.44
C GLY A 107 -10.97 7.40 6.82
N TRP A 108 -12.11 7.94 7.20
CA TRP A 108 -12.88 7.52 8.37
C TRP A 108 -14.25 7.03 7.94
N GLU A 109 -14.84 6.15 8.72
CA GLU A 109 -16.20 5.63 8.54
C GLU A 109 -16.99 5.71 9.84
N ASP A 110 -18.32 5.76 9.74
CA ASP A 110 -19.21 5.75 10.90
C ASP A 110 -19.87 4.36 11.01
N GLN A 111 -19.32 3.54 11.89
CA GLN A 111 -19.86 2.23 12.27
C GLN A 111 -20.09 2.22 13.78
N ASN A 112 -21.22 2.78 14.24
CA ASN A 112 -21.49 2.99 15.67
C ASN A 112 -20.46 3.89 16.37
N GLY A 113 -19.95 4.90 15.65
CA GLY A 113 -18.92 5.81 16.04
C GLY A 113 -17.81 5.90 14.99
N LEU A 114 -17.05 6.99 15.05
CA LEU A 114 -16.00 7.28 14.08
C LEU A 114 -14.86 6.28 14.21
N SER A 115 -14.62 5.51 13.17
CA SER A 115 -13.53 4.52 13.09
C SER A 115 -12.67 4.73 11.84
N PRO A 116 -11.35 4.43 11.89
CA PRO A 116 -10.49 4.60 10.73
C PRO A 116 -10.73 3.50 9.70
N VAL A 117 -10.86 3.88 8.43
CA VAL A 117 -10.79 2.93 7.31
C VAL A 117 -9.34 2.47 7.16
N TYR A 118 -9.06 1.20 7.41
CA TYR A 118 -7.71 0.65 7.29
C TYR A 118 -7.37 0.23 5.86
N PHE A 119 -8.38 -0.21 5.12
CA PHE A 119 -8.18 -0.82 3.82
C PHE A 119 -9.45 -0.66 2.97
N VAL A 120 -9.26 -0.25 1.72
CA VAL A 120 -10.33 -0.23 0.70
C VAL A 120 -9.89 -1.15 -0.42
N GLY A 121 -10.68 -2.18 -0.71
CA GLY A 121 -10.39 -3.17 -1.74
C GLY A 121 -10.74 -4.59 -1.30
N GLN A 122 -10.23 -5.56 -2.03
CA GLN A 122 -10.42 -6.98 -1.70
C GLN A 122 -9.86 -7.30 -0.33
N THR A 123 -10.62 -8.01 0.48
CA THR A 123 -10.12 -8.54 1.74
C THR A 123 -9.00 -9.57 1.46
N SER A 124 -8.16 -9.83 2.46
CA SER A 124 -7.12 -10.86 2.33
C SER A 124 -7.70 -12.23 1.98
N SER A 125 -8.91 -12.55 2.42
CA SER A 125 -9.61 -13.78 2.08
C SER A 125 -10.05 -13.83 0.61
N ASP A 126 -10.49 -12.70 0.04
CA ASP A 126 -10.89 -12.64 -1.37
C ASP A 126 -9.65 -12.68 -2.27
N PHE A 127 -8.60 -11.95 -1.90
CA PHE A 127 -7.31 -12.03 -2.58
C PHE A 127 -6.72 -13.44 -2.57
N LEU A 128 -6.84 -14.16 -1.45
CA LEU A 128 -6.39 -15.55 -1.37
C LEU A 128 -7.24 -16.47 -2.24
N LYS A 129 -8.56 -16.25 -2.36
CA LYS A 129 -9.42 -17.03 -3.25
C LYS A 129 -9.00 -16.91 -4.72
N ASP A 130 -8.62 -15.69 -5.14
CA ASP A 130 -8.16 -15.43 -6.50
C ASP A 130 -6.75 -16.01 -6.77
N LEU A 131 -5.93 -16.16 -5.73
CA LEU A 131 -4.59 -16.74 -5.83
C LEU A 131 -4.57 -18.26 -5.63
N LEU A 132 -5.61 -18.82 -4.99
CA LEU A 132 -5.65 -20.25 -4.71
C LEU A 132 -6.03 -21.03 -5.95
N CYS A 133 -5.13 -21.91 -6.36
CA CYS A 133 -5.41 -22.87 -7.40
C CYS A 133 -6.55 -23.81 -6.96
N THR A 134 -7.66 -23.80 -7.67
CA THR A 134 -8.80 -24.71 -7.49
C THR A 134 -8.70 -25.95 -8.34
N CYS A 135 -7.62 -26.14 -9.08
CA CYS A 135 -7.42 -27.33 -9.93
C CYS A 135 -7.30 -28.59 -9.04
N LYS A 136 -7.90 -29.68 -9.51
CA LYS A 136 -7.88 -31.00 -8.80
C LYS A 136 -6.75 -31.92 -9.29
N GLY A 137 -5.65 -31.33 -9.82
CA GLY A 137 -4.51 -32.08 -10.31
C GLY A 137 -3.83 -32.89 -9.20
N LYS A 138 -3.50 -34.15 -9.45
CA LYS A 138 -2.86 -35.04 -8.47
C LYS A 138 -1.32 -35.05 -8.56
N SER A 139 -0.75 -34.79 -9.72
CA SER A 139 0.71 -34.87 -9.95
C SER A 139 1.30 -33.70 -10.72
N SER A 140 0.49 -33.00 -11.50
CA SER A 140 0.89 -31.77 -12.20
C SER A 140 -0.33 -30.89 -12.40
N CYS A 141 -0.14 -29.58 -12.37
CA CYS A 141 -1.20 -28.65 -12.68
C CYS A 141 -1.53 -28.72 -14.18
N SER A 142 -2.81 -28.95 -14.49
CA SER A 142 -3.35 -28.97 -15.85
C SER A 142 -3.71 -27.56 -16.35
N GLN A 143 -4.12 -27.45 -17.61
CA GLN A 143 -4.69 -26.23 -18.19
C GLN A 143 -5.84 -25.69 -17.30
N GLY A 144 -5.89 -24.38 -17.10
CA GLY A 144 -6.83 -23.72 -16.19
C GLY A 144 -6.35 -23.62 -14.73
N CYS A 145 -5.11 -23.95 -14.46
CA CYS A 145 -4.48 -23.71 -13.16
C CYS A 145 -3.87 -22.30 -13.12
N VAL A 146 -4.39 -21.43 -12.27
CA VAL A 146 -3.90 -20.05 -12.09
C VAL A 146 -2.39 -20.01 -11.80
N CYS A 147 -1.88 -20.94 -11.01
CA CYS A 147 -0.45 -21.01 -10.72
C CYS A 147 0.37 -21.32 -11.97
N ALA A 148 -0.08 -22.30 -12.79
CA ALA A 148 0.63 -22.68 -14.03
C ALA A 148 0.57 -21.57 -15.09
N GLU A 149 -0.57 -20.89 -15.23
CA GLU A 149 -0.74 -19.76 -16.15
C GLU A 149 0.15 -18.57 -15.79
N GLN A 150 0.41 -18.37 -14.49
CA GLN A 150 1.27 -17.30 -13.99
C GLN A 150 2.74 -17.72 -13.76
N ASN A 151 3.14 -18.93 -14.19
CA ASN A 151 4.46 -19.50 -13.92
C ASN A 151 4.82 -19.53 -12.41
N LEU A 152 3.84 -19.78 -11.56
CA LEU A 152 4.02 -19.89 -10.12
C LEU A 152 4.05 -21.37 -9.72
N THR A 153 4.87 -21.69 -8.72
CA THR A 153 4.87 -23.03 -8.10
C THR A 153 3.68 -23.15 -7.15
N CYS A 154 2.93 -24.26 -7.25
CA CYS A 154 1.86 -24.52 -6.30
C CYS A 154 2.41 -24.66 -4.87
N THR A 155 1.68 -24.11 -3.92
CA THR A 155 2.00 -24.13 -2.49
C THR A 155 1.05 -25.05 -1.72
N GLU A 156 1.34 -25.32 -0.46
CA GLU A 156 0.49 -26.11 0.44
C GLU A 156 -0.92 -25.51 0.65
N VAL A 157 -1.10 -24.25 0.30
CA VAL A 157 -2.39 -23.54 0.38
C VAL A 157 -3.27 -23.81 -0.85
N CYS A 158 -2.69 -24.30 -1.95
CA CYS A 158 -3.43 -24.67 -3.14
C CYS A 158 -4.27 -25.95 -2.89
N GLN A 159 -5.46 -26.03 -3.47
CA GLN A 159 -6.33 -27.21 -3.34
C GLN A 159 -5.83 -28.43 -4.16
N CYS A 160 -4.89 -28.23 -5.06
CA CYS A 160 -4.27 -29.31 -5.82
C CYS A 160 -3.24 -30.05 -4.97
N GLN A 161 -2.94 -31.30 -5.35
CA GLN A 161 -1.91 -32.12 -4.69
C GLN A 161 -0.58 -32.14 -5.43
N CYS A 162 -0.40 -31.29 -6.44
CA CYS A 162 0.80 -31.27 -7.28
C CYS A 162 2.05 -30.82 -6.50
N HIS A 163 1.92 -30.06 -5.41
CA HIS A 163 3.04 -29.71 -4.55
C HIS A 163 3.65 -30.88 -3.76
N VAL A 164 2.89 -31.99 -3.61
CA VAL A 164 3.36 -33.18 -2.92
C VAL A 164 4.25 -34.06 -3.82
N ALA A 165 4.08 -33.97 -5.14
CA ALA A 165 4.82 -34.78 -6.11
C ALA A 165 6.22 -34.23 -6.45
N THR A 166 6.60 -33.05 -5.93
CA THR A 166 7.87 -32.34 -6.20
C THR A 166 8.85 -32.38 -5.02
N ARG A 167 8.60 -33.24 -4.04
CA ARG A 167 9.57 -33.50 -2.96
C ARG A 167 10.35 -34.80 -3.19
#